data_d4fc08b657c2286fbe1cf2843dad5dbf
#
_entry.id   d4fc08b657c2286fbe1cf2843dad5dbf
#
_cell.length_a   1.000
_cell.length_b   1.000
_cell.length_c   1.000
_cell.angle_alpha   90.00
_cell.angle_beta   90.00
_cell.angle_gamma   90.00
#
_symmetry.space_group_name_H-M   'P 1'
#
loop_
_entity.id
_entity.type
_entity.pdbx_description
1 polymer ?
#
loop_
_entity_poly.entity_id
_entity_poly.type
_entity_poly.pdbx_seq_one_letter_code
_entity_poly.pdbx_strand_id
1 'polypeptide(L)'
;MSKNIFINEERPHDSASKHVNGHAIYTDDIKEPYGTLHGAIGYSKKAHAIIKKIDLSEVSKSEGVISVISHNDIPGRNDVGPVFDGDPIFSSKKVEYYGQPLFAVAATSTELARRAVLKAKISYKDLKPIVTIQEALNKKNFIFKGKKLKEETLQKKFQSQKII
;
A
#
# COMPACT_ATOMS: atom_id res chain seq x y z
N MET A 1 10.16 -36.31 -30.30
CA MET A 1 11.15 -35.26 -30.63
C MET A 1 11.29 -34.38 -29.42
N SER A 2 12.42 -34.43 -28.75
CA SER A 2 12.77 -33.60 -27.58
C SER A 2 12.86 -32.13 -28.04
N LYS A 3 12.01 -31.24 -27.52
CA LYS A 3 12.21 -29.81 -27.72
C LYS A 3 13.45 -29.41 -26.93
N ASN A 4 14.53 -29.11 -27.62
CA ASN A 4 15.69 -28.50 -27.00
C ASN A 4 15.27 -27.18 -26.36
N ILE A 5 15.33 -27.10 -25.04
CA ILE A 5 15.15 -25.83 -24.31
C ILE A 5 16.49 -25.10 -24.44
N PHE A 6 16.53 -24.09 -25.29
CA PHE A 6 17.72 -23.27 -25.46
C PHE A 6 17.77 -22.24 -24.35
N ILE A 7 18.69 -22.43 -23.43
CA ILE A 7 19.03 -21.44 -22.39
C ILE A 7 19.93 -20.40 -23.08
N ASN A 8 19.64 -19.09 -22.88
CA ASN A 8 20.36 -17.95 -23.46
C ASN A 8 20.10 -17.63 -24.94
N GLU A 9 19.02 -18.07 -25.55
CA GLU A 9 18.58 -17.49 -26.81
C GLU A 9 17.86 -16.17 -26.57
N GLU A 10 18.26 -15.12 -27.29
CA GLU A 10 17.52 -13.86 -27.38
C GLU A 10 16.22 -14.10 -28.18
N ARG A 11 15.13 -14.23 -27.46
CA ARG A 11 13.79 -14.30 -28.07
C ARG A 11 12.97 -13.09 -27.67
N PRO A 12 12.34 -12.42 -28.65
CA PRO A 12 11.41 -11.37 -28.33
C PRO A 12 10.25 -11.97 -27.54
N HIS A 13 9.78 -11.27 -26.47
CA HIS A 13 8.60 -11.69 -25.72
C HIS A 13 7.33 -11.62 -26.60
N ASP A 14 6.28 -12.35 -26.21
CA ASP A 14 5.06 -12.53 -27.02
C ASP A 14 4.37 -11.22 -27.44
N SER A 15 4.52 -10.16 -26.67
CA SER A 15 3.96 -8.85 -26.95
C SER A 15 4.93 -7.87 -27.64
N ALA A 16 6.17 -8.27 -27.94
CA ALA A 16 7.20 -7.38 -28.47
C ALA A 16 6.75 -6.64 -29.73
N SER A 17 6.15 -7.37 -30.69
CA SER A 17 5.62 -6.78 -31.92
C SER A 17 4.52 -5.74 -31.66
N LYS A 18 3.67 -5.97 -30.66
CA LYS A 18 2.59 -5.04 -30.31
C LYS A 18 3.13 -3.70 -29.77
N HIS A 19 4.23 -3.75 -28.99
CA HIS A 19 4.86 -2.54 -28.45
C HIS A 19 5.49 -1.68 -29.53
N VAL A 20 6.12 -2.27 -30.55
CA VAL A 20 6.80 -1.51 -31.59
C VAL A 20 5.86 -1.02 -32.71
N ASN A 21 4.69 -1.63 -32.89
CA ASN A 21 3.71 -1.23 -33.89
C ASN A 21 2.51 -0.44 -33.33
N GLY A 22 2.51 -0.14 -32.02
CA GLY A 22 1.46 0.64 -31.37
C GLY A 22 0.15 -0.12 -31.10
N HIS A 23 0.13 -1.45 -31.20
CA HIS A 23 -1.05 -2.27 -30.91
C HIS A 23 -1.06 -2.86 -29.51
N ALA A 24 -0.08 -2.50 -28.65
CA ALA A 24 -0.11 -2.90 -27.26
C ALA A 24 -1.25 -2.18 -26.54
N ILE A 25 -2.11 -2.93 -25.87
CA ILE A 25 -3.20 -2.40 -25.06
C ILE A 25 -2.77 -2.47 -23.61
N TYR A 26 -2.72 -1.33 -22.94
CA TYR A 26 -2.46 -1.18 -21.51
C TYR A 26 -3.76 -1.04 -20.74
N THR A 27 -3.71 -1.12 -19.42
CA THR A 27 -4.90 -1.01 -18.58
C THR A 27 -5.65 0.30 -18.82
N ASP A 28 -4.93 1.40 -19.02
CA ASP A 28 -5.52 2.72 -19.27
C ASP A 28 -6.17 2.88 -20.65
N ASP A 29 -5.86 1.97 -21.59
CA ASP A 29 -6.48 1.94 -22.92
C ASP A 29 -7.81 1.14 -22.96
N ILE A 30 -8.08 0.40 -21.87
CA ILE A 30 -9.29 -0.42 -21.77
C ILE A 30 -10.47 0.50 -21.46
N LYS A 31 -11.48 0.48 -22.34
CA LYS A 31 -12.69 1.29 -22.15
C LYS A 31 -13.40 0.87 -20.85
N GLU A 32 -13.63 1.82 -19.99
CA GLU A 32 -14.35 1.62 -18.74
C GLU A 32 -15.79 1.14 -18.99
N PRO A 33 -16.29 0.17 -18.21
CA PRO A 33 -17.70 -0.22 -18.26
C PRO A 33 -18.61 0.96 -17.89
N TYR A 34 -19.83 0.95 -18.42
CA TYR A 34 -20.81 1.97 -18.07
C TYR A 34 -21.13 1.93 -16.58
N GLY A 35 -21.12 3.10 -15.93
CA GLY A 35 -21.38 3.23 -14.49
C GLY A 35 -20.18 2.95 -13.60
N THR A 36 -18.98 2.82 -14.16
CA THR A 36 -17.75 2.72 -13.37
C THR A 36 -17.61 3.92 -12.43
N LEU A 37 -17.31 3.66 -11.16
CA LEU A 37 -17.00 4.69 -10.18
C LEU A 37 -15.50 4.91 -10.10
N HIS A 38 -15.12 6.16 -9.89
CA HIS A 38 -13.73 6.59 -9.78
C HIS A 38 -13.34 6.78 -8.33
N GLY A 39 -12.20 6.20 -7.93
CA GLY A 39 -11.69 6.27 -6.58
C GLY A 39 -10.67 7.38 -6.38
N ALA A 40 -10.73 8.03 -5.20
CA ALA A 40 -9.65 8.87 -4.71
C ALA A 40 -9.37 8.59 -3.24
N ILE A 41 -8.10 8.61 -2.84
CA ILE A 41 -7.69 8.32 -1.48
C ILE A 41 -7.37 9.62 -0.75
N GLY A 42 -7.90 9.75 0.48
CA GLY A 42 -7.56 10.83 1.40
C GLY A 42 -6.34 10.47 2.22
N TYR A 43 -5.28 11.27 2.05
CA TYR A 43 -3.99 11.04 2.67
C TYR A 43 -3.72 11.98 3.83
N SER A 44 -2.90 11.52 4.78
CA SER A 44 -2.38 12.36 5.85
C SER A 44 -1.47 13.45 5.32
N LYS A 45 -1.65 14.67 5.85
CA LYS A 45 -0.75 15.82 5.66
C LYS A 45 0.28 15.96 6.77
N LYS A 46 0.39 14.96 7.65
CA LYS A 46 1.34 14.93 8.77
C LYS A 46 2.26 13.72 8.65
N ALA A 47 3.53 13.92 8.98
CA ALA A 47 4.54 12.86 8.96
C ALA A 47 4.45 11.96 10.21
N HIS A 48 4.10 12.52 11.37
CA HIS A 48 3.91 11.76 12.60
C HIS A 48 2.93 12.51 13.51
N ALA A 49 1.77 11.91 13.76
CA ALA A 49 0.74 12.55 14.58
C ALA A 49 -0.28 11.53 15.09
N ILE A 50 -0.92 11.84 16.21
CA ILE A 50 -2.12 11.14 16.67
C ILE A 50 -3.32 11.77 15.98
N ILE A 51 -4.18 10.96 15.38
CA ILE A 51 -5.44 11.38 14.80
C ILE A 51 -6.43 11.61 15.95
N LYS A 52 -6.94 12.83 16.08
CA LYS A 52 -7.93 13.18 17.10
C LYS A 52 -9.35 13.02 16.59
N LYS A 53 -9.58 13.45 15.34
CA LYS A 53 -10.88 13.36 14.69
C LYS A 53 -10.71 13.37 13.18
N ILE A 54 -11.47 12.53 12.49
CA ILE A 54 -11.66 12.57 11.04
C ILE A 54 -13.14 12.91 10.82
N ASP A 55 -13.38 14.05 10.17
CA ASP A 55 -14.73 14.49 9.81
C ASP A 55 -14.86 14.48 8.29
N LEU A 56 -15.68 13.56 7.80
CA LEU A 56 -15.93 13.31 6.38
C LEU A 56 -17.31 13.78 5.93
N SER A 57 -18.03 14.53 6.78
CA SER A 57 -19.41 14.96 6.50
C SER A 57 -19.52 15.81 5.23
N GLU A 58 -18.58 16.73 5.00
CA GLU A 58 -18.54 17.55 3.78
C GLU A 58 -18.08 16.75 2.56
N VAL A 59 -17.27 15.71 2.78
CA VAL A 59 -16.85 14.79 1.72
C VAL A 59 -18.05 14.01 1.19
N SER A 60 -18.81 13.40 2.10
CA SER A 60 -20.00 12.60 1.76
C SER A 60 -21.11 13.39 1.07
N LYS A 61 -21.22 14.70 1.37
CA LYS A 61 -22.20 15.60 0.74
C LYS A 61 -21.73 16.22 -0.56
N SER A 62 -20.50 15.90 -1.01
CA SER A 62 -19.95 16.49 -2.22
C SER A 62 -20.63 15.94 -3.47
N GLU A 63 -20.75 16.79 -4.48
CA GLU A 63 -21.32 16.44 -5.77
C GLU A 63 -20.67 15.20 -6.36
N GLY A 64 -21.49 14.27 -6.86
CA GLY A 64 -21.04 13.05 -7.54
C GLY A 64 -20.43 12.00 -6.62
N VAL A 65 -20.33 12.22 -5.31
CA VAL A 65 -19.86 11.22 -4.36
C VAL A 65 -20.95 10.19 -4.10
N ILE A 66 -20.61 8.93 -4.31
CA ILE A 66 -21.51 7.79 -4.10
C ILE A 66 -21.23 7.14 -2.76
N SER A 67 -19.94 6.99 -2.39
CA SER A 67 -19.54 6.37 -1.13
C SER A 67 -18.25 6.96 -0.59
N VAL A 68 -18.13 6.97 0.74
CA VAL A 68 -16.90 7.29 1.46
C VAL A 68 -16.64 6.15 2.41
N ILE A 69 -15.46 5.56 2.34
CA ILE A 69 -15.04 4.43 3.16
C ILE A 69 -13.83 4.78 4.02
N SER A 70 -13.83 4.31 5.25
CA SER A 70 -12.79 4.53 6.26
C SER A 70 -12.42 3.20 6.93
N HIS A 71 -11.60 3.24 7.95
CA HIS A 71 -11.22 2.05 8.72
C HIS A 71 -12.43 1.31 9.34
N ASN A 72 -13.54 1.99 9.62
CA ASN A 72 -14.74 1.38 10.19
C ASN A 72 -15.53 0.55 9.16
N ASP A 73 -15.33 0.80 7.89
CA ASP A 73 -16.08 0.18 6.79
C ASP A 73 -15.37 -1.07 6.23
N ILE A 74 -14.19 -1.40 6.78
CA ILE A 74 -13.45 -2.59 6.38
C ILE A 74 -14.11 -3.84 6.97
N PRO A 75 -14.62 -4.78 6.15
CA PRO A 75 -15.37 -5.94 6.64
C PRO A 75 -14.51 -6.99 7.35
N GLY A 76 -13.20 -6.88 7.27
CA GLY A 76 -12.23 -7.78 7.89
C GLY A 76 -11.23 -7.05 8.77
N ARG A 77 -9.99 -7.54 8.77
CA ARG A 77 -8.89 -6.85 9.44
C ARG A 77 -8.48 -5.62 8.63
N ASN A 78 -8.36 -4.49 9.30
CA ASN A 78 -7.82 -3.27 8.72
C ASN A 78 -6.26 -3.34 8.67
N ASP A 79 -5.73 -4.38 8.07
CA ASP A 79 -4.29 -4.64 7.98
C ASP A 79 -4.00 -5.51 6.75
N VAL A 80 -3.02 -5.14 5.95
CA VAL A 80 -2.58 -5.85 4.74
C VAL A 80 -1.19 -6.46 4.88
N GLY A 81 -0.62 -6.41 6.06
CA GLY A 81 0.70 -6.99 6.33
C GLY A 81 0.73 -8.50 6.02
N PRO A 82 1.55 -8.95 5.05
CA PRO A 82 1.52 -10.35 4.59
C PRO A 82 2.19 -11.31 5.57
N VAL A 83 3.08 -10.83 6.41
CA VAL A 83 3.88 -11.64 7.35
C VAL A 83 3.75 -11.14 8.79
N PHE A 84 3.73 -9.82 8.96
CA PHE A 84 3.59 -9.16 10.27
C PHE A 84 2.48 -8.12 10.18
N ASP A 85 1.74 -7.98 11.27
CA ASP A 85 0.75 -6.92 11.43
C ASP A 85 1.44 -5.55 11.55
N GLY A 86 0.79 -4.50 11.03
CA GLY A 86 1.29 -3.14 11.17
C GLY A 86 1.10 -2.25 9.95
N ASP A 87 0.54 -2.80 8.86
CA ASP A 87 0.24 -2.06 7.63
C ASP A 87 -1.27 -1.81 7.48
N PRO A 88 -1.86 -0.85 8.20
CA PRO A 88 -3.29 -0.59 8.14
C PRO A 88 -3.71 -0.09 6.75
N ILE A 89 -4.85 -0.61 6.24
CA ILE A 89 -5.47 -0.13 5.00
C ILE A 89 -5.79 1.36 5.15
N PHE A 90 -6.46 1.73 6.24
CA PHE A 90 -6.70 3.12 6.63
C PHE A 90 -6.27 3.36 8.07
N SER A 91 -5.39 4.31 8.28
CA SER A 91 -4.97 4.70 9.62
C SER A 91 -6.11 5.35 10.40
N SER A 92 -6.34 4.88 11.65
CA SER A 92 -7.42 5.34 12.51
C SER A 92 -6.95 6.08 13.77
N LYS A 93 -5.77 5.76 14.28
CA LYS A 93 -5.28 6.27 15.57
C LYS A 93 -4.06 7.17 15.41
N LYS A 94 -3.11 6.79 14.57
CA LYS A 94 -1.82 7.46 14.42
C LYS A 94 -1.40 7.44 12.96
N VAL A 95 -0.80 8.51 12.51
CA VAL A 95 -0.07 8.55 11.23
C VAL A 95 1.42 8.51 11.49
N GLU A 96 2.14 7.72 10.71
CA GLU A 96 3.56 7.41 10.87
C GLU A 96 4.41 7.94 9.71
N TYR A 97 3.77 8.33 8.60
CA TYR A 97 4.42 8.96 7.46
C TYR A 97 3.48 9.91 6.74
N TYR A 98 4.05 10.86 6.03
CA TYR A 98 3.31 11.79 5.16
C TYR A 98 2.72 11.01 3.99
N GLY A 99 1.44 11.22 3.72
CA GLY A 99 0.75 10.49 2.65
C GLY A 99 0.18 9.14 3.08
N GLN A 100 0.09 8.83 4.38
CA GLN A 100 -0.56 7.61 4.86
C GLN A 100 -2.06 7.66 4.59
N PRO A 101 -2.68 6.58 4.02
CA PRO A 101 -4.11 6.53 3.72
C PRO A 101 -4.98 6.63 4.99
N LEU A 102 -6.06 7.40 4.92
CA LEU A 102 -7.00 7.62 6.03
C LEU A 102 -8.43 7.23 5.67
N PHE A 103 -8.83 7.44 4.42
CA PHE A 103 -10.14 7.11 3.87
C PHE A 103 -10.07 7.09 2.35
N ALA A 104 -11.12 6.57 1.70
CA ALA A 104 -11.27 6.64 0.26
C ALA A 104 -12.67 7.14 -0.12
N VAL A 105 -12.77 7.71 -1.31
CA VAL A 105 -14.00 8.23 -1.90
C VAL A 105 -14.25 7.54 -3.22
N ALA A 106 -15.48 7.09 -3.46
CA ALA A 106 -15.95 6.65 -4.76
C ALA A 106 -16.94 7.70 -5.30
N ALA A 107 -16.68 8.19 -6.51
CA ALA A 107 -17.50 9.21 -7.15
C ALA A 107 -17.74 8.90 -8.63
N THR A 108 -18.62 9.66 -9.26
CA THR A 108 -19.01 9.48 -10.68
C THR A 108 -17.93 9.94 -11.67
N SER A 109 -16.89 10.64 -11.22
CA SER A 109 -15.72 10.98 -12.01
C SER A 109 -14.47 11.12 -11.14
N THR A 110 -13.30 10.96 -11.74
CA THR A 110 -12.00 11.15 -11.08
C THR A 110 -11.85 12.54 -10.50
N GLU A 111 -12.30 13.57 -11.22
CA GLU A 111 -12.21 14.96 -10.79
C GLU A 111 -13.10 15.22 -9.54
N LEU A 112 -14.32 14.72 -9.54
CA LEU A 112 -15.24 14.86 -8.39
C LEU A 112 -14.70 14.12 -7.17
N ALA A 113 -14.15 12.90 -7.35
CA ALA A 113 -13.52 12.16 -6.28
C ALA A 113 -12.35 12.94 -5.65
N ARG A 114 -11.43 13.46 -6.47
CA ARG A 114 -10.28 14.26 -6.02
C ARG A 114 -10.67 15.55 -5.31
N ARG A 115 -11.67 16.27 -5.83
CA ARG A 115 -12.20 17.48 -5.17
C ARG A 115 -12.86 17.18 -3.84
N ALA A 116 -13.62 16.10 -3.77
CA ALA A 116 -14.29 15.68 -2.54
C ALA A 116 -13.29 15.38 -1.41
N VAL A 117 -12.21 14.66 -1.70
CA VAL A 117 -11.16 14.33 -0.72
C VAL A 117 -10.59 15.57 -0.05
N LEU A 118 -10.46 16.70 -0.76
CA LEU A 118 -9.91 17.94 -0.22
C LEU A 118 -10.78 18.59 0.86
N LYS A 119 -12.07 18.24 0.94
CA LYS A 119 -13.01 18.78 1.92
C LYS A 119 -12.95 18.10 3.28
N ALA A 120 -12.16 17.04 3.42
CA ALA A 120 -11.99 16.33 4.69
C ALA A 120 -11.37 17.24 5.76
N LYS A 121 -11.96 17.24 6.95
CA LYS A 121 -11.47 17.99 8.11
C LYS A 121 -10.86 17.00 9.10
N ILE A 122 -9.54 17.03 9.24
CA ILE A 122 -8.81 16.10 10.10
C ILE A 122 -8.05 16.90 11.13
N SER A 123 -8.28 16.59 12.41
CA SER A 123 -7.54 17.20 13.52
C SER A 123 -6.50 16.22 14.06
N TYR A 124 -5.30 16.73 14.27
CA TYR A 124 -4.15 15.97 14.72
C TYR A 124 -3.58 16.53 16.03
N LYS A 125 -2.90 15.65 16.76
CA LYS A 125 -1.90 16.05 17.77
C LYS A 125 -0.54 15.66 17.20
N ASP A 126 0.26 16.66 16.83
CA ASP A 126 1.57 16.45 16.23
C ASP A 126 2.51 15.73 17.21
N LEU A 127 3.26 14.80 16.68
CA LEU A 127 4.35 14.08 17.34
C LEU A 127 5.65 14.40 16.61
N LYS A 128 6.77 14.33 17.34
CA LYS A 128 8.08 14.54 16.71
C LYS A 128 8.37 13.41 15.72
N PRO A 129 8.54 13.68 14.43
CA PRO A 129 8.93 12.67 13.47
C PRO A 129 10.41 12.29 13.64
N ILE A 130 10.77 11.06 13.27
CA ILE A 130 12.14 10.59 13.15
C ILE A 130 12.40 10.38 11.66
N VAL A 131 13.28 11.21 11.09
CA VAL A 131 13.48 11.27 9.64
C VAL A 131 14.90 10.89 9.20
N THR A 132 15.78 10.58 10.16
CA THR A 132 17.16 10.15 9.88
C THR A 132 17.46 8.82 10.54
N ILE A 133 18.31 8.02 9.88
CA ILE A 133 18.78 6.72 10.39
C ILE A 133 19.51 6.93 11.73
N GLN A 134 20.35 7.97 11.82
CA GLN A 134 21.12 8.24 13.04
C GLN A 134 20.21 8.56 14.24
N GLU A 135 19.14 9.35 14.03
CA GLU A 135 18.17 9.63 15.07
C GLU A 135 17.40 8.38 15.50
N ALA A 136 17.02 7.53 14.53
CA ALA A 136 16.35 6.26 14.81
C ALA A 136 17.22 5.31 15.64
N LEU A 137 18.51 5.19 15.31
CA LEU A 137 19.48 4.39 16.04
C LEU A 137 19.68 4.93 17.46
N ASN A 138 19.89 6.22 17.62
CA ASN A 138 20.09 6.88 18.92
C ASN A 138 18.88 6.70 19.84
N LYS A 139 17.67 6.74 19.29
CA LYS A 139 16.41 6.55 20.02
C LYS A 139 15.99 5.08 20.15
N LYS A 140 16.74 4.15 19.56
CA LYS A 140 16.41 2.71 19.49
C LYS A 140 14.99 2.48 18.95
N ASN A 141 14.57 3.29 17.99
CA ASN A 141 13.26 3.21 17.37
C ASN A 141 13.35 2.36 16.09
N PHE A 142 13.03 1.09 16.23
CA PHE A 142 13.10 0.10 15.15
C PHE A 142 11.69 -0.35 14.76
N ILE A 143 11.45 -0.51 13.47
CA ILE A 143 10.19 -1.05 12.92
C ILE A 143 10.06 -2.53 13.33
N PHE A 144 11.15 -3.29 13.20
CA PHE A 144 11.19 -4.70 13.60
C PHE A 144 12.38 -4.98 14.52
N LYS A 145 12.18 -5.88 15.47
CA LYS A 145 13.31 -6.47 16.19
C LYS A 145 14.04 -7.40 15.23
N GLY A 146 15.31 -7.12 14.95
CA GLY A 146 16.13 -7.96 14.06
C GLY A 146 16.13 -9.42 14.53
N LYS A 147 15.79 -10.34 13.64
CA LYS A 147 15.96 -11.77 13.87
C LYS A 147 17.41 -12.14 13.53
N LYS A 148 18.19 -12.56 14.55
CA LYS A 148 19.50 -13.19 14.30
C LYS A 148 19.26 -14.63 13.88
N LEU A 149 19.58 -14.97 12.64
CA LEU A 149 19.75 -16.36 12.24
C LEU A 149 21.05 -16.85 12.87
N LYS A 150 20.98 -17.77 13.84
CA LYS A 150 22.16 -18.42 14.41
C LYS A 150 22.50 -19.63 13.53
N GLU A 151 23.64 -19.55 12.88
CA GLU A 151 24.20 -20.60 12.02
C GLU A 151 24.56 -21.89 12.81
N GLU A 152 24.78 -21.76 14.11
CA GLU A 152 25.15 -22.87 15.01
C GLU A 152 24.15 -24.04 15.06
N THR A 153 22.90 -23.82 14.71
CA THR A 153 21.88 -24.88 14.79
C THR A 153 21.97 -25.87 13.64
N LEU A 154 22.53 -25.48 12.50
CA LEU A 154 22.67 -26.34 11.32
C LEU A 154 23.86 -27.29 11.46
N GLN A 155 25.00 -26.81 11.91
CA GLN A 155 26.19 -27.67 12.11
C GLN A 155 25.96 -28.76 13.16
N LYS A 156 25.31 -28.46 14.29
CA LYS A 156 24.96 -29.46 15.31
C LYS A 156 23.94 -30.49 14.82
N LYS A 157 22.99 -30.11 13.96
CA LYS A 157 22.03 -31.05 13.38
C LYS A 157 22.66 -31.97 12.34
N PHE A 158 23.58 -31.46 11.51
CA PHE A 158 24.32 -32.30 10.54
C PHE A 158 25.25 -33.29 11.22
N GLN A 159 25.90 -32.94 12.33
CA GLN A 159 26.76 -33.86 13.09
C GLN A 159 25.98 -34.93 13.88
N SER A 160 24.69 -34.71 14.18
CA SER A 160 23.85 -35.67 14.90
C SER A 160 23.08 -36.65 14.00
N GLN A 161 23.06 -36.46 12.70
CA GLN A 161 22.53 -37.44 11.76
C GLN A 161 23.62 -38.50 11.46
N LYS A 162 23.62 -39.57 12.24
CA LYS A 162 24.28 -40.81 11.84
C LYS A 162 23.64 -41.29 10.55
N ILE A 163 24.41 -41.29 9.48
CA ILE A 163 24.06 -41.99 8.24
C ILE A 163 24.04 -43.48 8.61
N ILE A 164 22.86 -44.11 8.54
CA ILE A 164 22.72 -45.57 8.63
C ILE A 164 22.98 -46.15 7.22
#